data_0198015ea1747b846c946b9d7252cdc2
#
_entry.id   0198015ea1747b846c946b9d7252cdc2
#
_cell.length_a   1.000
_cell.length_b   1.000
_cell.length_c   1.000
_cell.angle_alpha   90.00
_cell.angle_beta   90.00
_cell.angle_gamma   90.00
#
_symmetry.space_group_name_H-M   'P 1'
#
loop_
_entity.id
_entity.type
_entity.pdbx_description
1 polymer ?
#
loop_
_entity_poly.entity_id
_entity_poly.type
_entity_poly.pdbx_seq_one_letter_code
_entity_poly.pdbx_strand_id
1 'polypeptide(L)'
;MTSNDKKGDTAAVAPSNFIRSIIDEDNRTGKWGGRVETRFPPEPNGYLHYGHAKSICLNFGLAEAYGGVCHLRFDDTNPEKEEQEYVDAIVEALRWLGYDWGEHLYFASDYFDRMYACAVSLIEAGKAYVDSQSAEEMRASRGTLTEPGRDSPFRNRSAAENLELFARMRAGEFAEGSHVLRAKIDMASPNINLRDPAIYRIRHATHHRTGDKWCIYPMYTFAHPIEDAIENITHSVCTLEFEDQRPFYDWLLDALATEGQFPRPLPQQIEFARLNLTYVVLSKRKLIQLVNEGHVAGWDDPRLPTLAGARRRGFTPAGFRRFAEQIGVSKADSWIDMSVLEECMRDDLNDAAERRVAVLDPLKLVLTNYPEGHSELCQAPNHPLKPELGKRDMPFARELWIEREDFMEEPVKGFRRLYPGNMVRLRYGFVVKCTGCEKDGDGNITTVFAEYMPDSRSGTPGADNYKVKGNLHWVSAAHGFEAEVRLYDRLFAHPHPGQRREGDAPDTERDFLDDINPASMRVIRAWLEPALQGVAPEARFQFERHGYFVADHLDSLPAAPVFNRTVTLKDSWAKGGK
;
A
#
# COMPACT_ATOMS: atom_id res chain seq x y z
N MET A 1 30.37 -42.56 -20.38
CA MET A 1 30.69 -41.93 -19.10
C MET A 1 29.90 -40.64 -19.02
N THR A 2 28.84 -40.71 -18.29
CA THR A 2 27.81 -39.67 -18.11
C THR A 2 28.22 -38.75 -16.96
N SER A 3 28.42 -37.49 -17.22
CA SER A 3 28.50 -36.47 -16.16
C SER A 3 27.17 -35.77 -16.03
N ASN A 4 26.53 -36.04 -14.93
CA ASN A 4 25.31 -35.40 -14.44
C ASN A 4 25.71 -34.06 -13.77
N ASP A 5 25.55 -32.95 -14.45
CA ASP A 5 25.61 -31.63 -13.84
C ASP A 5 24.26 -31.32 -13.20
N LYS A 6 24.19 -31.48 -11.89
CA LYS A 6 23.15 -30.93 -11.05
C LYS A 6 23.29 -29.40 -11.05
N LYS A 7 22.41 -28.69 -11.76
CA LYS A 7 22.14 -27.29 -11.48
C LYS A 7 21.55 -27.21 -10.06
N GLY A 8 22.36 -26.76 -9.12
CA GLY A 8 21.89 -26.37 -7.82
C GLY A 8 20.99 -25.11 -7.94
N ASP A 9 19.78 -25.20 -7.42
CA ASP A 9 18.93 -24.05 -7.12
C ASP A 9 19.71 -23.14 -6.15
N THR A 10 20.34 -22.12 -6.68
CA THR A 10 20.81 -21.00 -5.86
C THR A 10 19.59 -20.14 -5.57
N ALA A 11 18.95 -20.40 -4.43
CA ALA A 11 18.03 -19.45 -3.85
C ALA A 11 18.71 -18.06 -3.84
N ALA A 12 18.10 -17.07 -4.48
CA ALA A 12 18.64 -15.72 -4.51
C ALA A 12 18.80 -15.25 -3.05
N VAL A 13 20.05 -15.02 -2.64
CA VAL A 13 20.35 -14.50 -1.31
C VAL A 13 19.70 -13.12 -1.23
N ALA A 14 18.70 -12.96 -0.36
CA ALA A 14 18.04 -11.68 -0.15
C ALA A 14 19.09 -10.61 0.22
N PRO A 15 18.98 -9.38 -0.31
CA PRO A 15 19.97 -8.33 -0.06
C PRO A 15 20.13 -8.10 1.45
N SER A 16 21.37 -8.07 1.91
CA SER A 16 21.70 -7.82 3.31
C SER A 16 21.35 -6.36 3.65
N ASN A 17 20.78 -6.14 4.85
CA ASN A 17 20.58 -4.84 5.42
C ASN A 17 21.01 -4.86 6.89
N PHE A 18 21.11 -3.68 7.53
CA PHE A 18 21.61 -3.58 8.89
C PHE A 18 20.77 -4.37 9.92
N ILE A 19 19.45 -4.52 9.72
CA ILE A 19 18.58 -5.31 10.62
C ILE A 19 18.93 -6.80 10.49
N ARG A 20 19.10 -7.29 9.26
CA ARG A 20 19.58 -8.68 9.02
C ARG A 20 20.94 -8.90 9.66
N SER A 21 21.86 -7.94 9.57
CA SER A 21 23.17 -8.02 10.21
C SER A 21 23.07 -8.14 11.74
N ILE A 22 22.10 -7.45 12.36
CA ILE A 22 21.83 -7.58 13.81
C ILE A 22 21.30 -8.96 14.14
N ILE A 23 20.31 -9.47 13.37
CA ILE A 23 19.73 -10.80 13.57
C ILE A 23 20.80 -11.90 13.37
N ASP A 24 21.63 -11.78 12.34
CA ASP A 24 22.72 -12.72 12.07
C ASP A 24 23.72 -12.78 13.22
N GLU A 25 24.08 -11.63 13.81
CA GLU A 25 24.97 -11.56 14.96
C GLU A 25 24.31 -12.13 16.23
N ASP A 26 23.03 -11.82 16.48
CA ASP A 26 22.28 -12.36 17.61
C ASP A 26 22.14 -13.90 17.51
N ASN A 27 21.93 -14.43 16.28
CA ASN A 27 21.91 -15.87 16.04
C ASN A 27 23.29 -16.51 16.20
N ARG A 28 24.36 -15.84 15.72
CA ARG A 28 25.74 -16.32 15.88
C ARG A 28 26.16 -16.41 17.35
N THR A 29 25.73 -15.45 18.17
CA THR A 29 26.03 -15.41 19.62
C THR A 29 25.09 -16.27 20.45
N GLY A 30 23.99 -16.77 19.86
CA GLY A 30 22.97 -17.55 20.56
C GLY A 30 22.11 -16.73 21.53
N LYS A 31 22.10 -15.39 21.40
CA LYS A 31 21.37 -14.48 22.30
C LYS A 31 19.92 -14.86 22.54
N TRP A 32 19.22 -15.29 21.48
CA TRP A 32 17.81 -15.68 21.50
C TRP A 32 17.58 -17.18 21.35
N GLY A 33 18.63 -17.99 21.36
CA GLY A 33 18.54 -19.43 21.10
C GLY A 33 18.08 -19.78 19.68
N GLY A 34 18.35 -18.91 18.70
CA GLY A 34 17.93 -19.06 17.31
C GLY A 34 16.51 -18.59 16.99
N ARG A 35 15.78 -18.05 17.96
CA ARG A 35 14.43 -17.48 17.74
C ARG A 35 14.51 -16.10 17.09
N VAL A 36 13.60 -15.84 16.14
CA VAL A 36 13.38 -14.53 15.53
C VAL A 36 11.88 -14.21 15.59
N GLU A 37 11.48 -13.46 16.59
CA GLU A 37 10.11 -13.05 16.83
C GLU A 37 10.01 -11.54 16.58
N THR A 38 9.21 -11.17 15.58
CA THR A 38 8.90 -9.78 15.23
C THR A 38 7.42 -9.50 15.47
N ARG A 39 6.97 -8.26 15.28
CA ARG A 39 5.55 -7.93 15.34
C ARG A 39 5.21 -6.74 14.44
N PHE A 40 3.98 -6.72 13.98
CA PHE A 40 3.33 -5.56 13.39
C PHE A 40 2.22 -5.09 14.34
N PRO A 41 2.38 -3.93 15.01
CA PRO A 41 1.47 -3.46 16.06
C PRO A 41 0.63 -2.25 15.60
N PRO A 42 -0.36 -2.41 14.70
CA PRO A 42 -1.17 -1.27 14.27
C PRO A 42 -2.15 -0.82 15.36
N GLU A 43 -2.34 0.51 15.49
CA GLU A 43 -3.51 1.05 16.19
C GLU A 43 -4.75 0.83 15.34
N PRO A 44 -5.87 0.26 15.88
CA PRO A 44 -7.10 0.03 15.13
C PRO A 44 -7.95 1.31 15.00
N ASN A 45 -7.38 2.35 14.41
CA ASN A 45 -7.93 3.69 14.33
C ASN A 45 -7.98 4.27 12.90
N GLY A 46 -7.83 3.42 11.87
CA GLY A 46 -7.87 3.80 10.46
C GLY A 46 -7.38 2.70 9.52
N TYR A 47 -7.59 2.91 8.23
CA TYR A 47 -7.14 2.02 7.18
C TYR A 47 -5.61 2.07 7.00
N LEU A 48 -5.01 0.92 6.69
CA LEU A 48 -3.58 0.83 6.38
C LEU A 48 -3.28 1.50 5.03
N HIS A 49 -2.12 2.15 4.94
CA HIS A 49 -1.62 2.82 3.74
C HIS A 49 -0.29 2.22 3.27
N TYR A 50 0.25 2.70 2.14
CA TYR A 50 1.50 2.20 1.53
C TYR A 50 2.70 2.20 2.49
N GLY A 51 2.77 3.18 3.42
CA GLY A 51 3.81 3.19 4.45
C GLY A 51 3.76 1.97 5.37
N HIS A 52 2.55 1.52 5.73
CA HIS A 52 2.37 0.30 6.52
C HIS A 52 2.76 -0.95 5.71
N ALA A 53 2.53 -0.99 4.38
CA ALA A 53 2.94 -2.11 3.55
C ALA A 53 4.45 -2.36 3.64
N LYS A 54 5.29 -1.30 3.65
CA LYS A 54 6.74 -1.43 3.86
C LYS A 54 7.06 -2.09 5.21
N SER A 55 6.42 -1.63 6.29
CA SER A 55 6.63 -2.17 7.64
C SER A 55 6.16 -3.63 7.75
N ILE A 56 5.00 -3.95 7.17
CA ILE A 56 4.45 -5.31 7.12
C ILE A 56 5.41 -6.25 6.38
N CYS A 57 5.78 -5.89 5.14
CA CYS A 57 6.71 -6.69 4.34
C CYS A 57 8.05 -6.90 5.04
N LEU A 58 8.54 -5.89 5.78
CA LEU A 58 9.78 -6.00 6.54
C LEU A 58 9.62 -6.96 7.72
N ASN A 59 8.64 -6.76 8.60
CA ASN A 59 8.49 -7.55 9.83
C ASN A 59 8.16 -9.02 9.53
N PHE A 60 7.18 -9.27 8.67
CA PHE A 60 6.82 -10.63 8.25
C PHE A 60 7.93 -11.28 7.42
N GLY A 61 8.54 -10.53 6.48
CA GLY A 61 9.63 -11.04 5.67
C GLY A 61 10.91 -11.37 6.45
N LEU A 62 11.20 -10.67 7.54
CA LEU A 62 12.28 -11.03 8.46
C LEU A 62 11.95 -12.35 9.18
N ALA A 63 10.75 -12.46 9.76
CA ALA A 63 10.32 -13.68 10.44
C ALA A 63 10.40 -14.89 9.49
N GLU A 64 9.80 -14.80 8.30
CA GLU A 64 9.85 -15.85 7.27
C GLU A 64 11.29 -16.26 6.89
N ALA A 65 12.17 -15.26 6.65
CA ALA A 65 13.54 -15.51 6.21
C ALA A 65 14.40 -16.25 7.24
N TYR A 66 14.07 -16.10 8.51
CA TYR A 66 14.80 -16.74 9.62
C TYR A 66 14.02 -17.91 10.27
N GLY A 67 12.90 -18.33 9.69
CA GLY A 67 12.07 -19.41 10.21
C GLY A 67 11.41 -19.10 11.57
N GLY A 68 11.19 -17.82 11.83
CA GLY A 68 10.53 -17.29 13.03
C GLY A 68 9.07 -16.94 12.81
N VAL A 69 8.51 -16.11 13.67
CA VAL A 69 7.09 -15.70 13.65
C VAL A 69 6.97 -14.18 13.72
N CYS A 70 6.00 -13.62 13.00
CA CYS A 70 5.61 -12.23 13.14
C CYS A 70 4.22 -12.15 13.78
N HIS A 71 4.12 -11.49 14.95
CA HIS A 71 2.86 -11.30 15.63
C HIS A 71 2.04 -10.16 15.01
N LEU A 72 0.74 -10.30 14.94
CA LEU A 72 -0.19 -9.20 14.73
C LEU A 72 -0.73 -8.78 16.09
N ARG A 73 -0.38 -7.57 16.55
CA ARG A 73 -0.85 -7.03 17.81
C ARG A 73 -1.56 -5.70 17.59
N PHE A 74 -2.83 -5.64 17.93
CA PHE A 74 -3.56 -4.40 17.93
C PHE A 74 -3.20 -3.58 19.19
N ASP A 75 -2.60 -2.41 18.97
CA ASP A 75 -2.35 -1.43 20.03
C ASP A 75 -3.63 -0.64 20.30
N ASP A 76 -4.52 -1.24 21.07
CA ASP A 76 -5.81 -0.69 21.47
C ASP A 76 -5.75 -0.06 22.87
N THR A 77 -4.74 0.79 23.11
CA THR A 77 -4.56 1.50 24.39
C THR A 77 -5.37 2.79 24.52
N ASN A 78 -5.99 3.27 23.44
CA ASN A 78 -6.73 4.53 23.41
C ASN A 78 -8.24 4.30 23.23
N PRO A 79 -9.07 4.40 24.29
CA PRO A 79 -10.49 4.04 24.23
C PRO A 79 -11.35 4.93 23.33
N GLU A 80 -10.87 6.10 22.91
CA GLU A 80 -11.66 7.10 22.18
C GLU A 80 -11.60 6.99 20.65
N LYS A 81 -10.71 6.16 20.10
CA LYS A 81 -10.38 6.21 18.66
C LYS A 81 -10.42 4.87 17.95
N GLU A 82 -10.76 3.81 18.66
CA GLU A 82 -10.60 2.44 18.18
C GLU A 82 -11.95 1.83 17.84
N GLU A 83 -12.05 1.27 16.63
CA GLU A 83 -13.29 0.72 16.09
C GLU A 83 -13.05 -0.65 15.47
N GLN A 84 -14.05 -1.56 15.61
CA GLN A 84 -13.99 -2.92 15.08
C GLN A 84 -13.82 -2.93 13.55
N GLU A 85 -14.39 -1.95 12.84
CA GLU A 85 -14.23 -1.81 11.39
C GLU A 85 -12.75 -1.75 10.99
N TYR A 86 -11.93 -1.01 11.73
CA TYR A 86 -10.50 -0.91 11.43
C TYR A 86 -9.72 -2.19 11.75
N VAL A 87 -10.11 -2.91 12.81
CA VAL A 87 -9.55 -4.24 13.11
C VAL A 87 -9.78 -5.17 11.93
N ASP A 88 -11.02 -5.24 11.43
CA ASP A 88 -11.40 -6.11 10.31
C ASP A 88 -10.67 -5.72 9.02
N ALA A 89 -10.60 -4.42 8.71
CA ALA A 89 -9.90 -3.90 7.54
C ALA A 89 -8.38 -4.18 7.58
N ILE A 90 -7.75 -4.09 8.75
CA ILE A 90 -6.34 -4.40 8.95
C ILE A 90 -6.07 -5.89 8.73
N VAL A 91 -6.89 -6.76 9.32
CA VAL A 91 -6.79 -8.23 9.13
C VAL A 91 -6.95 -8.59 7.66
N GLU A 92 -7.94 -8.03 6.97
CA GLU A 92 -8.16 -8.26 5.54
C GLU A 92 -6.97 -7.79 4.69
N ALA A 93 -6.40 -6.62 5.00
CA ALA A 93 -5.25 -6.08 4.28
C ALA A 93 -3.99 -6.96 4.41
N LEU A 94 -3.71 -7.49 5.62
CA LEU A 94 -2.58 -8.39 5.83
C LEU A 94 -2.76 -9.72 5.09
N ARG A 95 -3.96 -10.31 5.14
CA ARG A 95 -4.29 -11.54 4.42
C ARG A 95 -4.19 -11.33 2.91
N TRP A 96 -4.68 -10.18 2.41
CA TRP A 96 -4.54 -9.83 1.01
C TRP A 96 -3.06 -9.70 0.60
N LEU A 97 -2.19 -9.12 1.44
CA LEU A 97 -0.74 -9.07 1.19
C LEU A 97 -0.08 -10.46 1.21
N GLY A 98 -0.80 -11.51 1.65
CA GLY A 98 -0.36 -12.89 1.70
C GLY A 98 0.38 -13.25 2.97
N TYR A 99 0.19 -12.49 4.06
CA TYR A 99 0.79 -12.77 5.35
C TYR A 99 -0.20 -13.43 6.31
N ASP A 100 0.35 -14.32 7.13
CA ASP A 100 -0.37 -15.03 8.19
C ASP A 100 0.45 -14.95 9.49
N TRP A 101 -0.24 -14.69 10.57
CA TRP A 101 0.32 -14.63 11.93
C TRP A 101 0.02 -15.91 12.75
N GLY A 102 -0.64 -16.88 12.17
CA GLY A 102 -1.04 -18.12 12.85
C GLY A 102 -1.89 -17.86 14.10
N GLU A 103 -1.44 -18.34 15.24
CA GLU A 103 -2.10 -18.15 16.54
C GLU A 103 -1.71 -16.82 17.23
N HIS A 104 -0.80 -16.04 16.65
CA HIS A 104 -0.21 -14.85 17.25
C HIS A 104 -0.97 -13.56 16.91
N LEU A 105 -2.27 -13.54 17.25
CA LEU A 105 -3.13 -12.37 17.22
C LEU A 105 -3.37 -11.89 18.64
N TYR A 106 -2.94 -10.67 18.95
CA TYR A 106 -2.99 -10.11 20.29
C TYR A 106 -3.61 -8.71 20.30
N PHE A 107 -4.03 -8.29 21.49
CA PHE A 107 -4.54 -6.94 21.75
C PHE A 107 -3.85 -6.40 23.01
N ALA A 108 -3.44 -5.13 22.98
CA ALA A 108 -2.87 -4.47 24.14
C ALA A 108 -3.82 -4.51 25.36
N SER A 109 -5.12 -4.39 25.11
CA SER A 109 -6.16 -4.45 26.13
C SER A 109 -6.24 -5.78 26.90
N ASP A 110 -5.76 -6.88 26.33
CA ASP A 110 -5.66 -8.18 27.02
C ASP A 110 -4.60 -8.16 28.13
N TYR A 111 -3.66 -7.22 28.05
CA TYR A 111 -2.54 -7.09 28.98
C TYR A 111 -2.71 -5.99 30.02
N PHE A 112 -3.84 -5.28 30.07
CA PHE A 112 -4.05 -4.16 31.00
C PHE A 112 -3.85 -4.52 32.45
N ASP A 113 -4.32 -5.70 32.90
CA ASP A 113 -4.09 -6.18 34.26
C ASP A 113 -2.58 -6.41 34.53
N ARG A 114 -1.84 -6.95 33.55
CA ARG A 114 -0.39 -7.18 33.66
C ARG A 114 0.39 -5.86 33.64
N MET A 115 -0.01 -4.91 32.80
CA MET A 115 0.58 -3.56 32.75
C MET A 115 0.36 -2.81 34.08
N TYR A 116 -0.84 -2.96 34.66
CA TYR A 116 -1.12 -2.40 35.98
C TYR A 116 -0.20 -2.99 37.06
N ALA A 117 0.00 -4.29 37.07
CA ALA A 117 0.93 -4.96 37.98
C ALA A 117 2.38 -4.49 37.80
N CYS A 118 2.83 -4.29 36.54
CA CYS A 118 4.14 -3.70 36.24
C CYS A 118 4.27 -2.26 36.79
N ALA A 119 3.23 -1.44 36.65
CA ALA A 119 3.23 -0.09 37.21
C ALA A 119 3.30 -0.09 38.75
N VAL A 120 2.56 -1.00 39.42
CA VAL A 120 2.64 -1.21 40.88
C VAL A 120 4.07 -1.59 41.27
N SER A 121 4.71 -2.52 40.59
CA SER A 121 6.10 -2.93 40.85
C SER A 121 7.10 -1.75 40.73
N LEU A 122 6.92 -0.86 39.73
CA LEU A 122 7.75 0.35 39.61
C LEU A 122 7.52 1.33 40.77
N ILE A 123 6.28 1.46 41.28
CA ILE A 123 5.99 2.32 42.44
C ILE A 123 6.67 1.74 43.69
N GLU A 124 6.53 0.43 43.93
CA GLU A 124 7.17 -0.26 45.06
C GLU A 124 8.68 -0.13 45.04
N ALA A 125 9.29 -0.19 43.85
CA ALA A 125 10.73 0.02 43.64
C ALA A 125 11.18 1.50 43.74
N GLY A 126 10.25 2.45 43.94
CA GLY A 126 10.53 3.86 43.94
C GLY A 126 10.90 4.45 42.57
N LYS A 127 10.55 3.74 41.50
CA LYS A 127 10.81 4.08 40.08
C LYS A 127 9.61 4.72 39.36
N ALA A 128 8.51 4.93 40.08
CA ALA A 128 7.33 5.65 39.56
C ALA A 128 6.64 6.41 40.71
N TYR A 129 5.93 7.47 40.38
CA TYR A 129 5.17 8.28 41.33
C TYR A 129 3.92 8.89 40.70
N VAL A 130 2.89 9.11 41.50
CA VAL A 130 1.67 9.82 41.08
C VAL A 130 1.92 11.32 41.15
N ASP A 131 1.79 11.99 40.03
CA ASP A 131 1.94 13.45 39.90
C ASP A 131 0.54 14.09 39.84
N SER A 132 0.30 15.10 40.66
CA SER A 132 -0.94 15.86 40.72
C SER A 132 -0.84 17.23 40.07
N GLN A 133 0.22 17.49 39.29
CA GLN A 133 0.34 18.67 38.46
C GLN A 133 -0.64 18.59 37.28
N SER A 134 -1.17 19.74 36.87
CA SER A 134 -1.89 19.88 35.61
C SER A 134 -0.96 19.67 34.40
N ALA A 135 -1.55 19.42 33.24
CA ALA A 135 -0.79 19.28 32.00
C ALA A 135 0.05 20.54 31.65
N GLU A 136 -0.43 21.72 32.02
CA GLU A 136 0.28 22.99 31.82
C GLU A 136 1.48 23.10 32.74
N GLU A 137 1.30 22.80 34.05
CA GLU A 137 2.39 22.79 35.04
C GLU A 137 3.48 21.76 34.69
N MET A 138 3.09 20.56 34.27
CA MET A 138 4.01 19.52 33.78
C MET A 138 4.80 19.98 32.55
N ARG A 139 4.13 20.66 31.61
CA ARG A 139 4.79 21.22 30.42
C ARG A 139 5.81 22.31 30.80
N ALA A 140 5.44 23.19 31.72
CA ALA A 140 6.32 24.26 32.21
C ALA A 140 7.51 23.73 33.01
N SER A 141 7.35 22.63 33.75
CA SER A 141 8.42 22.02 34.54
C SER A 141 9.35 21.10 33.74
N ARG A 142 8.90 20.60 32.55
CA ARG A 142 9.68 19.68 31.71
C ARG A 142 10.95 20.32 31.12
N GLY A 143 10.99 21.64 31.00
CA GLY A 143 12.09 22.37 30.35
C GLY A 143 12.04 22.28 28.82
N THR A 144 13.14 22.64 28.17
CA THR A 144 13.29 22.67 26.71
C THR A 144 14.42 21.73 26.26
N LEU A 145 14.71 21.68 24.96
CA LEU A 145 15.87 20.91 24.45
C LEU A 145 17.21 21.44 24.99
N THR A 146 17.28 22.72 25.33
CA THR A 146 18.51 23.41 25.82
C THR A 146 18.49 23.69 27.31
N GLU A 147 17.33 23.58 27.98
CA GLU A 147 17.20 23.83 29.42
C GLU A 147 16.71 22.56 30.12
N PRO A 148 17.31 22.17 31.25
CA PRO A 148 16.88 21.02 32.02
C PRO A 148 15.46 21.22 32.59
N GLY A 149 14.77 20.12 32.86
CA GLY A 149 13.52 20.14 33.60
C GLY A 149 13.73 20.39 35.10
N ARG A 150 12.61 20.58 35.79
CA ARG A 150 12.56 20.73 37.26
C ARG A 150 11.72 19.61 37.85
N ASP A 151 12.13 19.12 39.00
CA ASP A 151 11.40 18.10 39.75
C ASP A 151 9.98 18.57 40.07
N SER A 152 9.02 17.65 39.96
CA SER A 152 7.66 17.85 40.43
C SER A 152 7.67 17.96 41.97
N PRO A 153 6.83 18.82 42.57
CA PRO A 153 6.63 18.85 44.03
C PRO A 153 6.20 17.49 44.59
N PHE A 154 5.61 16.63 43.77
CA PHE A 154 5.09 15.32 44.14
C PHE A 154 6.07 14.17 43.90
N ARG A 155 7.23 14.43 43.32
CA ARG A 155 8.21 13.41 42.91
C ARG A 155 8.73 12.56 44.09
N ASN A 156 8.74 13.10 45.30
CA ASN A 156 9.27 12.44 46.47
C ASN A 156 8.21 11.90 47.42
N ARG A 157 6.96 11.71 46.96
CA ARG A 157 5.94 10.96 47.70
C ARG A 157 6.45 9.56 48.03
N SER A 158 6.07 9.01 49.19
CA SER A 158 6.40 7.65 49.58
C SER A 158 5.75 6.62 48.66
N ALA A 159 6.33 5.44 48.55
CA ALA A 159 5.73 4.34 47.78
C ALA A 159 4.32 4.02 48.26
N ALA A 160 4.06 4.01 49.58
CA ALA A 160 2.76 3.75 50.16
C ALA A 160 1.70 4.78 49.70
N GLU A 161 2.04 6.08 49.73
CA GLU A 161 1.18 7.17 49.23
C GLU A 161 0.89 7.03 47.74
N ASN A 162 1.90 6.71 46.94
CA ASN A 162 1.75 6.53 45.50
C ASN A 162 0.88 5.31 45.17
N LEU A 163 1.04 4.22 45.89
CA LEU A 163 0.19 3.03 45.72
C LEU A 163 -1.28 3.32 46.04
N GLU A 164 -1.54 4.04 47.15
CA GLU A 164 -2.92 4.45 47.51
C GLU A 164 -3.53 5.33 46.43
N LEU A 165 -2.79 6.38 45.99
CA LEU A 165 -3.27 7.28 44.94
C LEU A 165 -3.51 6.57 43.62
N PHE A 166 -2.62 5.66 43.22
CA PHE A 166 -2.77 4.90 41.98
C PHE A 166 -3.98 3.94 42.01
N ALA A 167 -4.22 3.31 43.17
CA ALA A 167 -5.42 2.50 43.38
C ALA A 167 -6.70 3.34 43.28
N ARG A 168 -6.72 4.55 43.84
CA ARG A 168 -7.84 5.49 43.75
C ARG A 168 -8.04 6.04 42.33
N MET A 169 -6.93 6.25 41.56
CA MET A 169 -7.04 6.55 40.13
C MET A 169 -7.78 5.42 39.39
N ARG A 170 -7.42 4.15 39.66
CA ARG A 170 -8.10 2.99 39.07
C ARG A 170 -9.55 2.88 39.50
N ALA A 171 -9.87 3.28 40.73
CA ALA A 171 -11.24 3.25 41.27
C ALA A 171 -12.15 4.36 40.69
N GLY A 172 -11.59 5.27 39.87
CA GLY A 172 -12.34 6.35 39.23
C GLY A 172 -12.65 7.53 40.15
N GLU A 173 -11.93 7.69 41.25
CA GLU A 173 -12.17 8.74 42.24
C GLU A 173 -11.69 10.13 41.78
N PHE A 174 -10.88 10.19 40.72
CA PHE A 174 -10.27 11.42 40.25
C PHE A 174 -10.76 11.82 38.83
N ALA A 175 -10.90 13.12 38.63
CA ALA A 175 -11.23 13.67 37.31
C ALA A 175 -10.06 13.52 36.32
N GLU A 176 -10.37 13.48 35.03
CA GLU A 176 -9.37 13.52 33.96
C GLU A 176 -8.45 14.76 34.11
N GLY A 177 -7.15 14.55 33.85
CA GLY A 177 -6.14 15.60 33.93
C GLY A 177 -5.71 15.99 35.33
N SER A 178 -6.33 15.44 36.41
CA SER A 178 -5.97 15.76 37.79
C SER A 178 -4.75 14.99 38.31
N HIS A 179 -4.55 13.78 37.83
CA HIS A 179 -3.45 12.89 38.23
C HIS A 179 -2.93 12.10 37.05
N VAL A 180 -1.63 11.85 37.03
CA VAL A 180 -0.96 10.92 36.11
C VAL A 180 0.06 10.08 36.88
N LEU A 181 0.35 8.88 36.43
CA LEU A 181 1.51 8.13 36.91
C LEU A 181 2.71 8.47 36.03
N ARG A 182 3.83 8.85 36.62
CA ARG A 182 5.08 9.17 35.94
C ARG A 182 6.19 8.20 36.33
N ALA A 183 7.02 7.82 35.34
CA ALA A 183 8.29 7.17 35.63
C ALA A 183 9.21 8.16 36.34
N LYS A 184 10.02 7.69 37.31
CA LYS A 184 10.97 8.49 38.06
C LYS A 184 12.39 8.20 37.56
N ILE A 185 12.88 9.05 36.66
CA ILE A 185 14.16 8.85 35.98
C ILE A 185 15.12 10.02 36.25
N ASP A 186 15.13 11.04 35.37
CA ASP A 186 16.02 12.18 35.49
C ASP A 186 15.45 13.41 34.78
N MET A 187 15.01 14.40 35.56
CA MET A 187 14.46 15.65 35.01
C MET A 187 15.51 16.55 34.34
N ALA A 188 16.79 16.27 34.53
CA ALA A 188 17.90 16.99 33.89
C ALA A 188 18.40 16.29 32.60
N SER A 189 17.85 15.13 32.25
CA SER A 189 18.26 14.38 31.05
C SER A 189 18.24 15.25 29.78
N PRO A 190 19.26 15.17 28.91
CA PRO A 190 19.23 15.82 27.60
C PRO A 190 18.13 15.25 26.72
N ASN A 191 17.73 13.98 26.92
CA ASN A 191 16.58 13.37 26.23
C ASN A 191 15.29 13.67 27.00
N ILE A 192 14.41 14.46 26.40
CA ILE A 192 13.11 14.84 26.97
C ILE A 192 12.25 13.63 27.34
N ASN A 193 12.37 12.51 26.61
CA ASN A 193 11.60 11.29 26.88
C ASN A 193 12.04 10.58 28.17
N LEU A 194 13.17 10.95 28.76
CA LEU A 194 13.64 10.46 30.06
C LEU A 194 13.36 11.44 31.20
N ARG A 195 12.72 12.59 30.93
CA ARG A 195 12.38 13.58 31.99
C ARG A 195 11.04 13.21 32.63
N ASP A 196 11.05 12.15 33.42
CA ASP A 196 9.92 11.60 34.16
C ASP A 196 8.65 11.55 33.28
N PRO A 197 8.62 10.75 32.21
CA PRO A 197 7.46 10.69 31.30
C PRO A 197 6.22 10.12 31.99
N ALA A 198 5.04 10.59 31.59
CA ALA A 198 3.78 10.00 31.99
C ALA A 198 3.64 8.58 31.42
N ILE A 199 3.26 7.61 32.26
CA ILE A 199 3.08 6.20 31.91
C ILE A 199 1.64 5.72 32.03
N TYR A 200 0.78 6.39 32.87
CA TYR A 200 -0.66 6.20 32.94
C TYR A 200 -1.38 7.54 32.99
N ARG A 201 -2.57 7.57 32.38
CA ARG A 201 -3.49 8.71 32.40
C ARG A 201 -4.90 8.26 32.80
N ILE A 202 -5.70 9.19 33.33
CA ILE A 202 -7.13 8.99 33.61
C ILE A 202 -7.92 9.31 32.33
N ARG A 203 -8.81 8.40 31.93
CA ARG A 203 -9.79 8.57 30.86
C ARG A 203 -11.09 7.88 31.22
N HIS A 204 -12.17 8.64 31.31
CA HIS A 204 -13.53 8.12 31.55
C HIS A 204 -14.24 7.89 30.21
N ALA A 205 -13.81 6.85 29.50
CA ALA A 205 -14.36 6.47 28.20
C ALA A 205 -14.55 4.97 28.12
N THR A 206 -15.61 4.52 27.44
CA THR A 206 -15.88 3.11 27.19
C THR A 206 -14.91 2.57 26.15
N HIS A 207 -14.16 1.54 26.49
CA HIS A 207 -13.23 0.87 25.60
C HIS A 207 -13.91 -0.19 24.75
N HIS A 208 -13.60 -0.29 23.46
CA HIS A 208 -14.29 -1.19 22.50
C HIS A 208 -14.27 -2.67 22.91
N ARG A 209 -13.25 -3.15 23.64
CA ARG A 209 -13.15 -4.54 24.11
C ARG A 209 -13.38 -4.72 25.61
N THR A 210 -12.87 -3.84 26.44
CA THR A 210 -12.95 -3.98 27.90
C THR A 210 -14.12 -3.25 28.53
N GLY A 211 -14.90 -2.49 27.73
CA GLY A 211 -16.04 -1.72 28.23
C GLY A 211 -15.60 -0.68 29.26
N ASP A 212 -16.31 -0.60 30.38
CA ASP A 212 -16.08 0.36 31.46
C ASP A 212 -15.21 -0.22 32.59
N LYS A 213 -14.51 -1.33 32.37
CA LYS A 213 -13.64 -1.95 33.38
C LYS A 213 -12.50 -1.05 33.84
N TRP A 214 -12.03 -0.19 32.96
CA TRP A 214 -10.88 0.70 33.17
C TRP A 214 -11.27 2.16 33.02
N CYS A 215 -10.69 3.02 33.86
CA CYS A 215 -10.75 4.47 33.75
C CYS A 215 -9.34 5.11 33.82
N ILE A 216 -8.31 4.26 33.90
CA ILE A 216 -6.90 4.65 33.69
C ILE A 216 -6.33 3.79 32.55
N TYR A 217 -5.55 4.39 31.69
CA TYR A 217 -5.01 3.73 30.52
C TYR A 217 -3.50 3.96 30.43
N PRO A 218 -2.71 2.95 30.05
CA PRO A 218 -1.29 3.10 29.84
C PRO A 218 -1.02 4.04 28.66
N MET A 219 0.07 4.78 28.74
CA MET A 219 0.60 5.50 27.60
C MET A 219 1.28 4.51 26.65
N TYR A 220 1.20 4.76 25.34
CA TYR A 220 1.85 3.92 24.33
C TYR A 220 3.30 3.56 24.67
N THR A 221 4.10 4.55 25.08
CA THR A 221 5.51 4.35 25.43
C THR A 221 5.74 3.40 26.60
N PHE A 222 4.75 3.24 27.48
CA PHE A 222 4.78 2.28 28.58
C PHE A 222 4.23 0.90 28.15
N ALA A 223 3.15 0.87 27.38
CA ALA A 223 2.48 -0.36 26.94
C ALA A 223 3.37 -1.18 26.00
N HIS A 224 3.83 -0.57 24.92
CA HIS A 224 4.58 -1.19 23.85
C HIS A 224 5.81 -2.04 24.30
N PRO A 225 6.72 -1.58 25.17
CA PRO A 225 7.82 -2.41 25.65
C PRO A 225 7.36 -3.62 26.47
N ILE A 226 6.32 -3.43 27.30
CA ILE A 226 5.77 -4.48 28.15
C ILE A 226 5.11 -5.55 27.31
N GLU A 227 4.35 -5.17 26.29
CA GLU A 227 3.74 -6.09 25.32
C GLU A 227 4.81 -6.92 24.60
N ASP A 228 5.87 -6.28 24.11
CA ASP A 228 6.98 -6.97 23.47
C ASP A 228 7.61 -8.02 24.42
N ALA A 229 7.76 -7.68 25.71
CA ALA A 229 8.30 -8.59 26.70
C ALA A 229 7.34 -9.76 27.04
N ILE A 230 6.03 -9.50 27.15
CA ILE A 230 5.01 -10.53 27.39
C ILE A 230 4.97 -11.52 26.23
N GLU A 231 5.01 -11.04 25.01
CA GLU A 231 4.94 -11.83 23.78
C GLU A 231 6.30 -12.46 23.39
N ASN A 232 7.34 -12.26 24.17
CA ASN A 232 8.71 -12.74 23.91
C ASN A 232 9.27 -12.31 22.56
N ILE A 233 8.94 -11.10 22.12
CA ILE A 233 9.51 -10.49 20.93
C ILE A 233 11.04 -10.39 21.08
N THR A 234 11.77 -10.75 20.04
CA THR A 234 13.23 -10.66 20.04
C THR A 234 13.71 -9.37 19.41
N HIS A 235 13.14 -9.01 18.26
CA HIS A 235 13.52 -7.86 17.45
C HIS A 235 12.28 -6.98 17.23
N SER A 236 12.21 -5.92 18.00
CA SER A 236 11.11 -4.93 18.00
C SER A 236 11.39 -3.88 16.92
N VAL A 237 11.07 -4.22 15.66
CA VAL A 237 11.36 -3.37 14.50
C VAL A 237 10.27 -2.32 14.32
N CYS A 238 10.64 -1.03 14.31
CA CYS A 238 9.73 0.11 14.21
C CYS A 238 10.32 1.25 13.34
N THR A 239 9.56 2.33 13.15
CA THR A 239 10.04 3.49 12.39
C THR A 239 10.91 4.42 13.23
N LEU A 240 11.74 5.26 12.58
CA LEU A 240 12.63 6.24 13.21
C LEU A 240 11.92 7.25 14.14
N GLU A 241 10.60 7.37 14.04
CA GLU A 241 9.80 8.20 14.94
C GLU A 241 9.96 7.82 16.42
N PHE A 242 10.36 6.58 16.69
CA PHE A 242 10.55 6.03 18.03
C PHE A 242 12.01 6.00 18.49
N GLU A 243 12.96 6.47 17.67
CA GLU A 243 14.39 6.41 18.02
C GLU A 243 14.71 7.16 19.33
N ASP A 244 14.16 8.36 19.50
CA ASP A 244 14.35 9.16 20.72
C ASP A 244 13.67 8.54 21.95
N GLN A 245 12.72 7.62 21.76
CA GLN A 245 12.02 6.90 22.83
C GLN A 245 12.72 5.59 23.22
N ARG A 246 13.65 5.05 22.41
CA ARG A 246 14.37 3.81 22.70
C ARG A 246 15.08 3.82 24.07
N PRO A 247 15.73 4.91 24.53
CA PRO A 247 16.32 4.95 25.86
C PRO A 247 15.30 4.73 27.00
N PHE A 248 14.04 5.17 26.80
CA PHE A 248 12.96 4.89 27.75
C PHE A 248 12.49 3.44 27.66
N TYR A 249 12.40 2.89 26.45
CA TYR A 249 12.09 1.46 26.22
C TYR A 249 13.07 0.55 26.96
N ASP A 250 14.36 0.81 26.79
CA ASP A 250 15.43 0.04 27.44
C ASP A 250 15.39 0.21 28.96
N TRP A 251 15.25 1.45 29.45
CA TRP A 251 15.16 1.74 30.88
C TRP A 251 13.97 1.02 31.55
N LEU A 252 12.80 1.05 30.91
CA LEU A 252 11.58 0.45 31.44
C LEU A 252 11.72 -1.07 31.57
N LEU A 253 12.16 -1.73 30.52
CA LEU A 253 12.33 -3.17 30.53
C LEU A 253 13.43 -3.62 31.50
N ASP A 254 14.56 -2.88 31.57
CA ASP A 254 15.61 -3.16 32.53
C ASP A 254 15.14 -2.99 33.99
N ALA A 255 14.39 -1.93 34.27
CA ALA A 255 13.78 -1.67 35.56
C ALA A 255 12.84 -2.81 35.99
N LEU A 256 11.95 -3.25 35.07
CA LEU A 256 11.00 -4.34 35.33
C LEU A 256 11.67 -5.70 35.46
N ALA A 257 12.70 -5.97 34.66
CA ALA A 257 13.48 -7.21 34.75
C ALA A 257 14.26 -7.29 36.07
N THR A 258 14.76 -6.16 36.57
CA THR A 258 15.45 -6.07 37.88
C THR A 258 14.50 -6.43 39.02
N GLU A 259 13.22 -6.07 38.91
CA GLU A 259 12.17 -6.43 39.86
C GLU A 259 11.57 -7.84 39.57
N GLY A 260 12.18 -8.61 38.69
CA GLY A 260 11.76 -9.99 38.39
C GLY A 260 10.50 -10.12 37.54
N GLN A 261 10.05 -9.03 36.91
CA GLN A 261 8.83 -9.06 36.10
C GLN A 261 9.04 -9.77 34.76
N PHE A 262 10.24 -9.68 34.17
CA PHE A 262 10.57 -10.31 32.88
C PHE A 262 11.95 -10.99 32.93
N PRO A 263 12.11 -12.14 32.26
CA PRO A 263 13.41 -12.80 32.13
C PRO A 263 14.31 -12.08 31.09
N ARG A 264 15.61 -12.30 31.21
CA ARG A 264 16.57 -11.86 30.19
C ARG A 264 16.87 -13.02 29.21
N PRO A 265 17.23 -12.72 27.94
CA PRO A 265 17.43 -11.40 27.33
C PRO A 265 16.11 -10.64 27.10
N LEU A 266 16.19 -9.31 27.10
CA LEU A 266 15.04 -8.43 26.89
C LEU A 266 14.87 -8.09 25.41
N PRO A 267 13.62 -7.85 24.92
CA PRO A 267 13.37 -7.38 23.57
C PRO A 267 14.24 -6.18 23.20
N GLN A 268 14.62 -6.07 21.95
CA GLN A 268 15.48 -5.01 21.44
C GLN A 268 14.74 -4.19 20.38
N GLN A 269 14.57 -2.89 20.63
CA GLN A 269 13.99 -1.96 19.67
C GLN A 269 15.02 -1.59 18.60
N ILE A 270 14.60 -1.65 17.32
CA ILE A 270 15.43 -1.38 16.14
C ILE A 270 14.63 -0.51 15.19
N GLU A 271 15.15 0.66 14.84
CA GLU A 271 14.42 1.64 14.03
C GLU A 271 14.93 1.68 12.59
N PHE A 272 14.00 1.93 11.66
CA PHE A 272 14.27 2.14 10.24
C PHE A 272 13.50 3.35 9.69
N ALA A 273 14.00 3.93 8.58
CA ALA A 273 13.36 5.09 7.95
C ALA A 273 11.98 4.73 7.38
N ARG A 274 10.97 5.54 7.68
CA ARG A 274 9.63 5.41 7.12
C ARG A 274 9.64 5.57 5.60
N LEU A 275 8.54 5.20 4.96
CA LEU A 275 8.33 5.45 3.53
C LEU A 275 7.86 6.90 3.34
N ASN A 276 8.63 7.67 2.56
CA ASN A 276 8.17 8.92 1.96
C ASN A 276 8.04 8.69 0.45
N LEU A 277 6.84 8.88 -0.08
CA LEU A 277 6.52 8.58 -1.48
C LEU A 277 5.98 9.86 -2.15
N THR A 278 6.47 10.16 -3.36
CA THR A 278 6.00 11.31 -4.14
C THR A 278 4.58 11.12 -4.65
N TYR A 279 3.88 12.23 -4.96
CA TYR A 279 2.51 12.27 -5.50
C TYR A 279 1.43 11.64 -4.62
N VAL A 280 1.70 11.42 -3.34
CA VAL A 280 0.73 10.91 -2.36
C VAL A 280 0.85 11.66 -1.04
N VAL A 281 -0.20 11.59 -0.23
CA VAL A 281 -0.18 11.99 1.18
C VAL A 281 -0.42 10.74 2.03
N LEU A 282 0.46 10.50 3.02
CA LEU A 282 0.36 9.36 3.94
C LEU A 282 -0.11 9.79 5.34
N SER A 283 -0.33 11.09 5.56
CA SER A 283 -0.85 11.62 6.81
C SER A 283 -2.31 11.21 7.00
N LYS A 284 -2.63 10.51 8.09
CA LYS A 284 -4.00 10.10 8.43
C LYS A 284 -4.98 11.26 8.41
N ARG A 285 -4.61 12.42 9.00
CA ARG A 285 -5.47 13.61 9.00
C ARG A 285 -5.84 14.07 7.58
N LYS A 286 -4.86 14.08 6.66
CA LYS A 286 -5.10 14.47 5.26
C LYS A 286 -5.95 13.43 4.52
N LEU A 287 -5.76 12.13 4.79
CA LEU A 287 -6.58 11.07 4.21
C LEU A 287 -8.04 11.16 4.68
N ILE A 288 -8.27 11.38 5.98
CA ILE A 288 -9.60 11.63 6.54
C ILE A 288 -10.26 12.84 5.87
N GLN A 289 -9.52 13.93 5.66
CA GLN A 289 -10.02 15.13 5.01
C GLN A 289 -10.47 14.85 3.57
N LEU A 290 -9.65 14.12 2.78
CA LEU A 290 -10.01 13.73 1.40
C LEU A 290 -11.30 12.93 1.32
N VAL A 291 -11.53 12.02 2.28
CA VAL A 291 -12.74 11.19 2.35
C VAL A 291 -13.94 12.02 2.81
N ASN A 292 -13.81 12.76 3.90
CA ASN A 292 -14.92 13.49 4.51
C ASN A 292 -15.40 14.66 3.65
N GLU A 293 -14.50 15.30 2.91
CA GLU A 293 -14.84 16.41 2.00
C GLU A 293 -15.26 15.93 0.60
N GLY A 294 -15.27 14.62 0.35
CA GLY A 294 -15.75 14.02 -0.90
C GLY A 294 -14.82 14.22 -2.10
N HIS A 295 -13.51 14.45 -1.89
CA HIS A 295 -12.53 14.50 -2.97
C HIS A 295 -12.27 13.10 -3.57
N VAL A 296 -12.57 12.06 -2.81
CA VAL A 296 -12.53 10.65 -3.19
C VAL A 296 -13.80 9.95 -2.73
N ALA A 297 -14.12 8.80 -3.32
CA ALA A 297 -15.38 8.08 -3.08
C ALA A 297 -15.44 7.40 -1.70
N GLY A 298 -14.31 7.08 -1.09
CA GLY A 298 -14.21 6.40 0.19
C GLY A 298 -12.78 5.93 0.45
N TRP A 299 -12.59 5.14 1.51
CA TRP A 299 -11.28 4.63 1.90
C TRP A 299 -10.67 3.62 0.92
N ASP A 300 -11.50 3.01 0.10
CA ASP A 300 -11.13 2.07 -0.96
C ASP A 300 -11.03 2.72 -2.35
N ASP A 301 -11.12 4.05 -2.44
CA ASP A 301 -10.94 4.76 -3.72
C ASP A 301 -9.58 4.40 -4.33
N PRO A 302 -9.54 3.93 -5.59
CA PRO A 302 -8.30 3.52 -6.26
C PRO A 302 -7.21 4.58 -6.38
N ARG A 303 -7.52 5.85 -6.09
CA ARG A 303 -6.58 6.98 -6.08
C ARG A 303 -5.93 7.21 -4.72
N LEU A 304 -6.52 6.67 -3.63
CA LEU A 304 -5.94 6.77 -2.30
C LEU A 304 -4.75 5.79 -2.13
N PRO A 305 -3.72 6.18 -1.39
CA PRO A 305 -2.60 5.32 -1.05
C PRO A 305 -2.91 4.37 0.13
N THR A 306 -4.16 3.97 0.30
CA THR A 306 -4.59 2.93 1.23
C THR A 306 -4.40 1.55 0.61
N LEU A 307 -4.25 0.50 1.42
CA LEU A 307 -4.16 -0.87 0.92
C LEU A 307 -5.50 -1.34 0.32
N ALA A 308 -6.62 -0.89 0.87
CA ALA A 308 -7.94 -1.12 0.28
C ALA A 308 -8.07 -0.48 -1.11
N GLY A 309 -7.67 0.79 -1.25
CA GLY A 309 -7.63 1.47 -2.55
C GLY A 309 -6.66 0.83 -3.54
N ALA A 310 -5.48 0.41 -3.07
CA ALA A 310 -4.50 -0.31 -3.90
C ALA A 310 -5.07 -1.61 -4.46
N ARG A 311 -5.72 -2.43 -3.63
CA ARG A 311 -6.39 -3.67 -4.04
C ARG A 311 -7.45 -3.41 -5.10
N ARG A 312 -8.32 -2.42 -4.87
CA ARG A 312 -9.37 -2.02 -5.80
C ARG A 312 -8.81 -1.45 -7.11
N ARG A 313 -7.65 -0.79 -7.06
CA ARG A 313 -6.93 -0.34 -8.25
C ARG A 313 -6.29 -1.50 -9.03
N GLY A 314 -6.15 -2.68 -8.43
CA GLY A 314 -5.54 -3.86 -9.03
C GLY A 314 -4.04 -4.01 -8.76
N PHE A 315 -3.48 -3.24 -7.83
CA PHE A 315 -2.12 -3.49 -7.33
C PHE A 315 -2.04 -4.89 -6.74
N THR A 316 -0.85 -5.47 -6.79
CA THR A 316 -0.64 -6.85 -6.39
C THR A 316 0.19 -6.97 -5.11
N PRO A 317 -0.07 -7.98 -4.27
CA PRO A 317 0.77 -8.29 -3.12
C PRO A 317 2.24 -8.52 -3.50
N ALA A 318 2.49 -9.24 -4.59
CA ALA A 318 3.84 -9.49 -5.08
C ALA A 318 4.54 -8.20 -5.51
N GLY A 319 3.81 -7.26 -6.14
CA GLY A 319 4.32 -5.94 -6.47
C GLY A 319 4.74 -5.13 -5.24
N PHE A 320 3.97 -5.18 -4.14
CA PHE A 320 4.36 -4.52 -2.88
C PHE A 320 5.58 -5.18 -2.23
N ARG A 321 5.68 -6.50 -2.22
CA ARG A 321 6.88 -7.20 -1.73
C ARG A 321 8.12 -6.83 -2.53
N ARG A 322 8.02 -6.87 -3.87
CA ARG A 322 9.09 -6.43 -4.78
C ARG A 322 9.50 -4.97 -4.53
N PHE A 323 8.53 -4.08 -4.33
CA PHE A 323 8.78 -2.68 -4.00
C PHE A 323 9.54 -2.54 -2.67
N ALA A 324 9.10 -3.23 -1.61
CA ALA A 324 9.76 -3.20 -0.31
C ALA A 324 11.22 -3.71 -0.38
N GLU A 325 11.47 -4.76 -1.17
CA GLU A 325 12.81 -5.29 -1.42
C GLU A 325 13.68 -4.29 -2.20
N GLN A 326 13.13 -3.68 -3.26
CA GLN A 326 13.85 -2.75 -4.13
C GLN A 326 14.27 -1.47 -3.41
N ILE A 327 13.38 -0.88 -2.61
CA ILE A 327 13.71 0.34 -1.84
C ILE A 327 14.60 0.06 -0.64
N GLY A 328 14.64 -1.19 -0.18
CA GLY A 328 15.49 -1.63 0.92
C GLY A 328 15.13 -1.02 2.27
N VAL A 329 16.05 -1.20 3.21
CA VAL A 329 15.92 -0.76 4.61
C VAL A 329 17.16 0.03 5.02
N SER A 330 16.96 1.28 5.45
CA SER A 330 18.02 2.17 5.93
C SER A 330 17.52 3.04 7.09
N LYS A 331 18.44 3.75 7.76
CA LYS A 331 18.09 4.82 8.71
C LYS A 331 18.06 6.22 8.08
N ALA A 332 18.35 6.33 6.78
CA ALA A 332 18.30 7.60 6.08
C ALA A 332 16.89 7.89 5.55
N ASP A 333 16.31 9.01 5.95
CA ASP A 333 15.06 9.50 5.37
C ASP A 333 15.29 9.90 3.91
N SER A 334 14.53 9.29 3.01
CA SER A 334 14.62 9.55 1.57
C SER A 334 13.24 9.55 0.93
N TRP A 335 13.07 10.36 -0.12
CA TRP A 335 11.88 10.33 -0.95
C TRP A 335 12.05 9.29 -2.06
N ILE A 336 11.07 8.41 -2.17
CA ILE A 336 10.97 7.44 -3.26
C ILE A 336 9.96 7.99 -4.27
N ASP A 337 10.29 7.94 -5.55
CA ASP A 337 9.36 8.35 -6.60
C ASP A 337 8.25 7.30 -6.77
N MET A 338 7.00 7.75 -6.97
CA MET A 338 5.83 6.87 -7.17
C MET A 338 6.02 5.92 -8.36
N SER A 339 6.80 6.33 -9.36
CA SER A 339 7.09 5.49 -10.52
C SER A 339 7.78 4.18 -10.17
N VAL A 340 8.56 4.14 -9.07
CA VAL A 340 9.22 2.90 -8.59
C VAL A 340 8.19 1.87 -8.16
N LEU A 341 7.17 2.29 -7.41
CA LEU A 341 6.06 1.39 -7.03
C LEU A 341 5.27 0.95 -8.26
N GLU A 342 4.93 1.89 -9.15
CA GLU A 342 4.23 1.58 -10.40
C GLU A 342 5.02 0.62 -11.30
N GLU A 343 6.36 0.71 -11.32
CA GLU A 343 7.24 -0.20 -12.06
C GLU A 343 7.20 -1.61 -11.47
N CYS A 344 7.28 -1.75 -10.15
CA CYS A 344 7.14 -3.04 -9.48
C CYS A 344 5.79 -3.71 -9.79
N MET A 345 4.70 -2.92 -9.89
CA MET A 345 3.39 -3.42 -10.29
C MET A 345 3.37 -3.86 -11.77
N ARG A 346 3.99 -3.06 -12.67
CA ARG A 346 4.10 -3.44 -14.10
C ARG A 346 4.85 -4.74 -14.29
N ASP A 347 5.95 -4.91 -13.59
CA ASP A 347 6.79 -6.10 -13.69
C ASP A 347 6.03 -7.37 -13.27
N ASP A 348 5.35 -7.30 -12.13
CA ASP A 348 4.54 -8.41 -11.63
C ASP A 348 3.37 -8.73 -12.58
N LEU A 349 2.63 -7.70 -12.99
CA LEU A 349 1.50 -7.84 -13.89
C LEU A 349 1.92 -8.27 -15.31
N ASN A 350 3.12 -7.88 -15.76
CA ASN A 350 3.63 -8.32 -17.06
C ASN A 350 3.84 -9.83 -17.12
N ASP A 351 4.26 -10.42 -16.02
CA ASP A 351 4.42 -11.85 -15.90
C ASP A 351 3.09 -12.59 -15.68
N ALA A 352 2.20 -12.05 -14.86
CA ALA A 352 1.00 -12.75 -14.41
C ALA A 352 -0.22 -12.54 -15.30
N ALA A 353 -0.41 -11.32 -15.86
CA ALA A 353 -1.67 -10.94 -16.50
C ALA A 353 -1.82 -11.49 -17.91
N GLU A 354 -2.96 -12.10 -18.20
CA GLU A 354 -3.33 -12.48 -19.55
C GLU A 354 -3.59 -11.25 -20.43
N ARG A 355 -3.28 -11.37 -21.72
CA ARG A 355 -3.48 -10.32 -22.72
C ARG A 355 -4.90 -10.36 -23.24
N ARG A 356 -5.51 -9.18 -23.35
CA ARG A 356 -6.85 -8.99 -23.92
C ARG A 356 -6.84 -7.75 -24.80
N VAL A 357 -7.83 -7.67 -25.67
CA VAL A 357 -8.04 -6.50 -26.53
C VAL A 357 -9.25 -5.70 -26.03
N ALA A 358 -9.02 -4.42 -25.83
CA ALA A 358 -10.04 -3.41 -25.60
C ALA A 358 -9.75 -2.20 -26.50
N VAL A 359 -10.79 -1.60 -27.06
CA VAL A 359 -10.74 -0.36 -27.83
C VAL A 359 -11.33 0.73 -26.97
N LEU A 360 -10.50 1.65 -26.51
CA LEU A 360 -10.86 2.65 -25.50
C LEU A 360 -11.50 3.90 -26.11
N ASP A 361 -11.09 4.29 -27.33
CA ASP A 361 -11.68 5.38 -28.09
C ASP A 361 -12.10 4.84 -29.49
N PRO A 362 -13.29 4.22 -29.57
CA PRO A 362 -13.68 3.44 -30.73
C PRO A 362 -13.94 4.29 -31.98
N LEU A 363 -13.38 3.84 -33.10
CA LEU A 363 -13.67 4.28 -34.44
C LEU A 363 -14.08 3.06 -35.28
N LYS A 364 -15.20 3.17 -36.01
CA LYS A 364 -15.70 2.06 -36.82
C LYS A 364 -14.82 1.83 -38.05
N LEU A 365 -14.46 0.58 -38.30
CA LEU A 365 -13.79 0.10 -39.50
C LEU A 365 -14.71 -0.87 -40.24
N VAL A 366 -15.05 -0.60 -41.50
CA VAL A 366 -15.88 -1.44 -42.33
C VAL A 366 -15.05 -2.07 -43.46
N LEU A 367 -15.04 -3.39 -43.52
CA LEU A 367 -14.37 -4.16 -44.59
C LEU A 367 -15.31 -4.37 -45.75
N THR A 368 -15.16 -3.58 -46.81
CA THR A 368 -16.11 -3.47 -47.93
C THR A 368 -16.22 -4.74 -48.75
N ASN A 369 -15.16 -5.55 -48.83
CA ASN A 369 -15.11 -6.82 -49.56
C ASN A 369 -15.28 -8.06 -48.65
N TYR A 370 -15.58 -7.89 -47.34
CA TYR A 370 -15.86 -9.02 -46.45
C TYR A 370 -17.33 -9.38 -46.53
N PRO A 371 -17.71 -10.68 -46.65
CA PRO A 371 -19.09 -11.08 -46.81
C PRO A 371 -19.97 -10.64 -45.63
N GLU A 372 -21.13 -10.11 -45.94
CA GLU A 372 -22.11 -9.70 -44.95
C GLU A 372 -22.67 -10.92 -44.17
N GLY A 373 -22.81 -10.77 -42.85
CA GLY A 373 -23.28 -11.83 -41.97
C GLY A 373 -22.27 -12.98 -41.74
N HIS A 374 -21.11 -12.94 -42.40
CA HIS A 374 -20.05 -13.93 -42.18
C HIS A 374 -19.15 -13.53 -41.00
N SER A 375 -18.68 -14.54 -40.28
CA SER A 375 -17.62 -14.36 -39.29
C SER A 375 -16.71 -15.58 -39.25
N GLU A 376 -15.47 -15.38 -38.90
CA GLU A 376 -14.47 -16.44 -38.71
C GLU A 376 -13.63 -16.20 -37.45
N LEU A 377 -13.04 -17.26 -36.89
CA LEU A 377 -12.31 -17.19 -35.66
C LEU A 377 -10.81 -16.98 -35.92
N CYS A 378 -10.26 -15.88 -35.47
CA CYS A 378 -8.82 -15.67 -35.32
C CYS A 378 -8.37 -16.18 -33.95
N GLN A 379 -7.10 -16.58 -33.85
CA GLN A 379 -6.53 -17.12 -32.62
C GLN A 379 -5.48 -16.18 -32.04
N ALA A 380 -5.65 -15.75 -30.80
CA ALA A 380 -4.71 -14.91 -30.08
C ALA A 380 -4.16 -15.64 -28.85
N PRO A 381 -2.85 -15.59 -28.58
CA PRO A 381 -2.28 -16.17 -27.36
C PRO A 381 -2.78 -15.40 -26.14
N ASN A 382 -3.08 -16.12 -25.06
CA ASN A 382 -3.45 -15.50 -23.79
C ASN A 382 -2.24 -14.82 -23.13
N HIS A 383 -1.03 -15.34 -23.36
CA HIS A 383 0.21 -14.74 -22.89
C HIS A 383 1.34 -14.99 -23.90
N PRO A 384 2.17 -13.99 -24.22
CA PRO A 384 3.21 -14.12 -25.25
C PRO A 384 4.35 -15.06 -24.85
N LEU A 385 4.63 -15.19 -23.55
CA LEU A 385 5.75 -15.99 -23.01
C LEU A 385 5.29 -17.26 -22.28
N LYS A 386 3.98 -17.50 -22.14
CA LYS A 386 3.40 -18.62 -21.41
C LYS A 386 2.43 -19.40 -22.31
N PRO A 387 2.95 -20.26 -23.22
CA PRO A 387 2.13 -21.05 -24.14
C PRO A 387 1.14 -21.97 -23.44
N GLU A 388 1.43 -22.39 -22.23
CA GLU A 388 0.56 -23.20 -21.36
C GLU A 388 -0.77 -22.54 -21.02
N LEU A 389 -0.84 -21.22 -21.06
CA LEU A 389 -2.09 -20.48 -20.88
C LEU A 389 -3.00 -20.54 -22.12
N GLY A 390 -2.52 -21.15 -23.19
CA GLY A 390 -3.31 -21.40 -24.40
C GLY A 390 -3.61 -20.15 -25.23
N LYS A 391 -4.62 -20.29 -26.05
CA LYS A 391 -5.11 -19.24 -26.96
C LYS A 391 -6.59 -19.01 -26.75
N ARG A 392 -7.07 -17.86 -27.18
CA ARG A 392 -8.50 -17.49 -27.22
C ARG A 392 -8.96 -17.21 -28.62
N ASP A 393 -10.25 -17.37 -28.82
CA ASP A 393 -10.93 -17.05 -30.08
C ASP A 393 -11.23 -15.55 -30.15
N MET A 394 -10.88 -14.94 -31.27
CA MET A 394 -11.23 -13.56 -31.61
C MET A 394 -12.11 -13.59 -32.87
N PRO A 395 -13.44 -13.45 -32.76
CA PRO A 395 -14.31 -13.41 -33.90
C PRO A 395 -14.00 -12.22 -34.82
N PHE A 396 -13.75 -12.49 -36.09
CA PHE A 396 -13.51 -11.51 -37.14
C PHE A 396 -14.74 -11.39 -38.02
N ALA A 397 -15.18 -10.17 -38.28
CA ALA A 397 -16.38 -9.88 -39.04
C ALA A 397 -16.20 -8.66 -39.95
N ARG A 398 -17.22 -8.30 -40.73
CA ARG A 398 -17.20 -7.15 -41.63
C ARG A 398 -16.98 -5.80 -40.94
N GLU A 399 -17.60 -5.61 -39.77
CA GLU A 399 -17.49 -4.38 -38.98
C GLU A 399 -16.66 -4.61 -37.74
N LEU A 400 -15.69 -3.74 -37.53
CA LEU A 400 -14.72 -3.78 -36.44
C LEU A 400 -14.65 -2.43 -35.76
N TRP A 401 -14.22 -2.43 -34.50
CA TRP A 401 -13.78 -1.23 -33.79
C TRP A 401 -12.26 -1.21 -33.71
N ILE A 402 -11.67 -0.06 -34.02
CA ILE A 402 -10.24 0.24 -33.86
C ILE A 402 -10.07 1.51 -33.02
N GLU A 403 -8.87 1.77 -32.52
CA GLU A 403 -8.61 3.04 -31.85
C GLU A 403 -8.68 4.20 -32.84
N ARG A 404 -9.31 5.30 -32.44
CA ARG A 404 -9.38 6.54 -33.24
C ARG A 404 -8.01 7.06 -33.61
N GLU A 405 -7.04 6.97 -32.70
CA GLU A 405 -5.66 7.38 -32.93
C GLU A 405 -4.92 6.51 -33.98
N ASP A 406 -5.46 5.36 -34.35
CA ASP A 406 -4.89 4.46 -35.34
C ASP A 406 -5.24 4.84 -36.78
N PHE A 407 -6.04 5.89 -36.97
CA PHE A 407 -6.40 6.40 -38.27
C PHE A 407 -6.08 7.89 -38.42
N MET A 408 -5.55 8.26 -39.58
CA MET A 408 -5.41 9.65 -40.06
C MET A 408 -5.79 9.72 -41.53
N GLU A 409 -6.67 10.64 -41.89
CA GLU A 409 -6.99 10.90 -43.30
C GLU A 409 -5.80 11.52 -44.05
N GLU A 410 -5.16 12.52 -43.43
CA GLU A 410 -3.93 13.16 -43.92
C GLU A 410 -2.78 12.82 -42.97
N PRO A 411 -1.97 11.79 -43.25
CA PRO A 411 -0.96 11.31 -42.34
C PRO A 411 0.23 12.27 -42.23
N VAL A 412 0.67 12.51 -41.00
CA VAL A 412 1.93 13.21 -40.72
C VAL A 412 3.13 12.33 -41.07
N LYS A 413 4.28 12.96 -41.36
CA LYS A 413 5.53 12.25 -41.66
C LYS A 413 5.88 11.24 -40.56
N GLY A 414 6.00 9.98 -40.97
CA GLY A 414 6.34 8.87 -40.04
C GLY A 414 5.15 8.16 -39.42
N PHE A 415 3.91 8.56 -39.72
CA PHE A 415 2.73 7.82 -39.30
C PHE A 415 2.68 6.44 -39.97
N ARG A 416 2.62 5.38 -39.16
CA ARG A 416 2.72 3.98 -39.63
C ARG A 416 1.45 3.19 -39.41
N ARG A 417 0.34 3.86 -39.13
CA ARG A 417 -0.95 3.26 -38.90
C ARG A 417 -1.86 3.44 -40.11
N LEU A 418 -3.16 3.36 -39.99
CA LEU A 418 -4.11 3.33 -41.11
C LEU A 418 -4.35 4.75 -41.69
N TYR A 419 -4.24 4.88 -42.99
CA TYR A 419 -4.61 6.06 -43.76
C TYR A 419 -4.97 5.68 -45.19
N PRO A 420 -5.70 6.50 -45.96
CA PRO A 420 -6.13 6.16 -47.32
C PRO A 420 -4.98 5.70 -48.22
N GLY A 421 -5.14 4.52 -48.83
CA GLY A 421 -4.18 3.92 -49.75
C GLY A 421 -3.09 3.05 -49.12
N ASN A 422 -2.89 3.08 -47.77
CA ASN A 422 -1.89 2.23 -47.15
C ASN A 422 -2.48 0.89 -46.62
N MET A 423 -1.57 -0.02 -46.27
CA MET A 423 -1.90 -1.32 -45.71
C MET A 423 -1.34 -1.46 -44.30
N VAL A 424 -2.13 -2.07 -43.40
CA VAL A 424 -1.75 -2.45 -42.06
C VAL A 424 -2.21 -3.86 -41.74
N ARG A 425 -1.63 -4.49 -40.73
CA ARG A 425 -2.13 -5.77 -40.20
C ARG A 425 -3.08 -5.51 -39.04
N LEU A 426 -4.23 -6.08 -39.11
CA LEU A 426 -5.09 -6.28 -37.94
C LEU A 426 -4.50 -7.45 -37.14
N ARG A 427 -4.07 -7.18 -35.91
CA ARG A 427 -3.29 -8.10 -35.09
C ARG A 427 -4.02 -9.44 -34.92
N TYR A 428 -3.34 -10.55 -35.09
CA TYR A 428 -3.90 -11.91 -35.12
C TYR A 428 -4.88 -12.21 -36.27
N GLY A 429 -5.25 -11.22 -37.04
CA GLY A 429 -6.18 -11.32 -38.16
C GLY A 429 -5.51 -11.13 -39.51
N PHE A 430 -6.06 -10.27 -40.32
CA PHE A 430 -5.70 -10.06 -41.73
C PHE A 430 -4.98 -8.75 -41.98
N VAL A 431 -4.36 -8.63 -43.13
CA VAL A 431 -3.92 -7.34 -43.70
C VAL A 431 -5.13 -6.66 -44.34
N VAL A 432 -5.22 -5.35 -44.11
CA VAL A 432 -6.27 -4.51 -44.69
C VAL A 432 -5.65 -3.32 -45.40
N LYS A 433 -6.25 -2.86 -46.50
CA LYS A 433 -5.89 -1.66 -47.26
C LYS A 433 -6.99 -0.62 -47.08
N CYS A 434 -6.67 0.53 -46.56
CA CYS A 434 -7.62 1.62 -46.40
C CYS A 434 -8.02 2.21 -47.76
N THR A 435 -9.35 2.35 -47.96
CA THR A 435 -9.92 2.93 -49.17
C THR A 435 -10.47 4.34 -48.97
N GLY A 436 -10.71 4.76 -47.73
CA GLY A 436 -11.22 6.09 -47.40
C GLY A 436 -11.92 6.15 -46.04
N CYS A 437 -12.62 7.24 -45.82
CA CYS A 437 -13.41 7.45 -44.60
C CYS A 437 -14.66 8.27 -44.87
N GLU A 438 -15.60 8.22 -43.91
CA GLU A 438 -16.83 9.01 -43.86
C GLU A 438 -16.74 9.97 -42.65
N LYS A 439 -17.35 11.16 -42.81
CA LYS A 439 -17.39 12.19 -41.79
C LYS A 439 -18.82 12.60 -41.47
N ASP A 440 -19.02 13.07 -40.26
CA ASP A 440 -20.28 13.74 -39.86
C ASP A 440 -20.34 15.18 -40.37
N GLY A 441 -21.46 15.88 -40.05
CA GLY A 441 -21.67 17.27 -40.45
C GLY A 441 -20.67 18.27 -39.87
N ASP A 442 -19.98 17.89 -38.80
CA ASP A 442 -18.95 18.71 -38.11
C ASP A 442 -17.52 18.38 -38.62
N GLY A 443 -17.40 17.45 -39.55
CA GLY A 443 -16.13 17.02 -40.11
C GLY A 443 -15.37 15.95 -39.30
N ASN A 444 -15.95 15.40 -38.27
CA ASN A 444 -15.35 14.31 -37.49
C ASN A 444 -15.47 12.99 -38.24
N ILE A 445 -14.40 12.20 -38.24
CA ILE A 445 -14.40 10.88 -38.86
C ILE A 445 -15.27 9.92 -38.03
N THR A 446 -16.26 9.34 -38.68
CA THR A 446 -17.22 8.39 -38.08
C THR A 446 -16.95 6.96 -38.49
N THR A 447 -16.50 6.74 -39.73
CA THR A 447 -16.28 5.40 -40.29
C THR A 447 -15.06 5.41 -41.20
N VAL A 448 -14.23 4.38 -41.09
CA VAL A 448 -13.13 4.09 -42.00
C VAL A 448 -13.50 2.88 -42.87
N PHE A 449 -13.19 2.94 -44.16
CA PHE A 449 -13.41 1.85 -45.06
C PHE A 449 -12.09 1.21 -45.50
N ALA A 450 -12.08 -0.11 -45.58
CA ALA A 450 -10.91 -0.86 -46.03
C ALA A 450 -11.34 -2.14 -46.77
N GLU A 451 -10.41 -2.68 -47.54
CA GLU A 451 -10.49 -4.01 -48.16
C GLU A 451 -9.53 -4.94 -47.41
N TYR A 452 -10.01 -6.15 -47.02
CA TYR A 452 -9.14 -7.16 -46.43
C TYR A 452 -8.51 -8.04 -47.52
N MET A 453 -7.32 -8.59 -47.21
CA MET A 453 -6.61 -9.53 -48.06
C MET A 453 -6.88 -10.96 -47.57
N PRO A 454 -7.72 -11.75 -48.28
CA PRO A 454 -8.18 -13.05 -47.77
C PRO A 454 -7.06 -14.05 -47.46
N ASP A 455 -5.97 -14.00 -48.21
CA ASP A 455 -4.81 -14.89 -48.07
C ASP A 455 -3.78 -14.44 -47.03
N SER A 456 -4.02 -13.31 -46.35
CA SER A 456 -3.07 -12.68 -45.43
C SER A 456 -3.25 -13.06 -43.95
N ARG A 457 -4.10 -14.03 -43.63
CA ARG A 457 -4.43 -14.42 -42.25
C ARG A 457 -3.17 -14.75 -41.44
N SER A 458 -3.07 -14.18 -40.26
CA SER A 458 -1.96 -14.44 -39.32
C SER A 458 -1.84 -15.92 -38.98
N GLY A 459 -0.62 -16.47 -39.03
CA GLY A 459 -0.37 -17.88 -38.76
C GLY A 459 -0.62 -18.82 -39.97
N THR A 460 -0.89 -18.28 -41.15
CA THR A 460 -0.98 -19.03 -42.41
C THR A 460 0.22 -18.69 -43.31
N PRO A 461 0.58 -19.59 -44.30
CA PRO A 461 1.67 -19.33 -45.22
C PRO A 461 1.52 -18.02 -46.02
N GLY A 462 0.29 -17.59 -46.34
CA GLY A 462 0.03 -16.35 -47.06
C GLY A 462 0.31 -15.09 -46.26
N ALA A 463 0.38 -15.19 -44.95
CA ALA A 463 0.67 -14.02 -44.08
C ALA A 463 2.00 -13.36 -44.39
N ASP A 464 3.02 -14.12 -44.78
CA ASP A 464 4.39 -13.64 -45.04
C ASP A 464 4.53 -12.90 -46.36
N ASN A 465 3.52 -13.03 -47.26
CA ASN A 465 3.49 -12.30 -48.54
C ASN A 465 3.29 -10.79 -48.36
N TYR A 466 2.78 -10.37 -47.19
CA TYR A 466 2.41 -8.99 -46.90
C TYR A 466 3.40 -8.36 -45.91
N LYS A 467 4.31 -7.52 -46.38
CA LYS A 467 5.28 -6.78 -45.57
C LYS A 467 4.69 -5.42 -45.18
N VAL A 468 3.90 -5.38 -44.12
CA VAL A 468 3.30 -4.14 -43.58
C VAL A 468 4.01 -3.69 -42.31
N LYS A 469 4.06 -2.36 -42.10
CA LYS A 469 4.72 -1.77 -40.91
C LYS A 469 3.76 -1.50 -39.75
N GLY A 470 2.46 -1.32 -40.03
CA GLY A 470 1.43 -1.04 -39.06
C GLY A 470 0.84 -2.34 -38.52
N ASN A 471 0.59 -2.38 -37.21
CA ASN A 471 -0.12 -3.48 -36.55
C ASN A 471 -1.13 -2.88 -35.55
N LEU A 472 -2.43 -3.07 -35.83
CA LEU A 472 -3.52 -2.48 -35.05
C LEU A 472 -4.24 -3.58 -34.27
N HIS A 473 -4.69 -3.28 -33.06
CA HIS A 473 -5.66 -4.13 -32.37
C HIS A 473 -7.09 -3.73 -32.78
N TRP A 474 -8.02 -4.63 -32.59
CA TRP A 474 -9.39 -4.48 -33.07
C TRP A 474 -10.35 -5.36 -32.25
N VAL A 475 -11.63 -4.98 -32.24
CA VAL A 475 -12.71 -5.75 -31.67
C VAL A 475 -13.85 -5.85 -32.70
N SER A 476 -14.44 -7.04 -32.86
CA SER A 476 -15.61 -7.23 -33.74
C SER A 476 -16.81 -6.45 -33.22
N ALA A 477 -17.44 -5.63 -34.05
CA ALA A 477 -18.62 -4.88 -33.64
C ALA A 477 -19.85 -5.81 -33.38
N ALA A 478 -19.92 -6.97 -34.07
CA ALA A 478 -21.01 -7.93 -33.92
C ALA A 478 -20.84 -8.84 -32.69
N HIS A 479 -19.63 -9.07 -32.21
CA HIS A 479 -19.34 -10.04 -31.15
C HIS A 479 -18.75 -9.43 -29.88
N GLY A 480 -18.12 -8.27 -29.99
CA GLY A 480 -17.66 -7.51 -28.84
C GLY A 480 -18.82 -6.91 -28.04
N PHE A 481 -18.51 -6.39 -26.90
CA PHE A 481 -19.47 -5.72 -26.04
C PHE A 481 -18.92 -4.41 -25.47
N GLU A 482 -19.80 -3.51 -25.10
CA GLU A 482 -19.45 -2.26 -24.48
C GLU A 482 -19.39 -2.40 -22.96
N ALA A 483 -18.33 -1.86 -22.35
CA ALA A 483 -18.18 -1.84 -20.89
C ALA A 483 -17.66 -0.50 -20.38
N GLU A 484 -17.88 -0.25 -19.09
CA GLU A 484 -17.29 0.87 -18.39
C GLU A 484 -15.82 0.59 -18.09
N VAL A 485 -14.96 1.57 -18.42
CA VAL A 485 -13.55 1.53 -18.08
C VAL A 485 -13.17 2.83 -17.36
N ARG A 486 -12.57 2.68 -16.20
CA ARG A 486 -12.12 3.77 -15.34
C ARG A 486 -10.61 3.94 -15.48
N LEU A 487 -10.22 5.06 -16.06
CA LEU A 487 -8.82 5.39 -16.28
C LEU A 487 -8.31 6.18 -15.08
N TYR A 488 -7.85 5.46 -14.07
CA TYR A 488 -7.24 6.08 -12.89
C TYR A 488 -5.82 6.54 -13.17
N ASP A 489 -5.45 7.67 -12.58
CA ASP A 489 -4.11 8.24 -12.55
C ASP A 489 -3.72 8.64 -11.12
N ARG A 490 -2.59 9.30 -10.93
CA ARG A 490 -2.17 9.83 -9.63
C ARG A 490 -3.14 10.89 -9.15
N LEU A 491 -3.51 10.83 -7.87
CA LEU A 491 -4.44 11.80 -7.26
C LEU A 491 -3.87 13.21 -7.22
N PHE A 492 -2.55 13.34 -7.07
CA PHE A 492 -1.88 14.64 -7.02
C PHE A 492 -1.02 14.87 -8.25
N ALA A 493 -1.06 16.11 -8.74
CA ALA A 493 -0.25 16.56 -9.89
C ALA A 493 1.17 16.99 -9.48
N HIS A 494 1.41 17.22 -8.18
CA HIS A 494 2.70 17.67 -7.65
C HIS A 494 3.40 16.56 -6.83
N PRO A 495 4.74 16.42 -6.96
CA PRO A 495 5.48 15.37 -6.24
C PRO A 495 5.33 15.44 -4.71
N HIS A 496 5.22 16.67 -4.16
CA HIS A 496 5.13 16.92 -2.73
C HIS A 496 3.88 17.76 -2.42
N PRO A 497 2.69 17.13 -2.29
CA PRO A 497 1.43 17.86 -2.11
C PRO A 497 1.43 18.74 -0.85
N GLY A 498 1.09 20.03 -1.02
CA GLY A 498 1.05 21.01 0.05
C GLY A 498 2.41 21.52 0.51
N GLN A 499 3.50 21.15 -0.18
CA GLN A 499 4.82 21.74 0.08
C GLN A 499 5.05 22.99 -0.76
N ARG A 500 5.86 23.89 -0.23
CA ARG A 500 6.31 25.09 -0.94
C ARG A 500 7.05 24.73 -2.21
N ARG A 501 6.89 25.56 -3.24
CA ARG A 501 7.54 25.41 -4.55
C ARG A 501 8.70 26.41 -4.68
N GLU A 502 9.57 26.13 -5.62
CA GLU A 502 10.60 27.09 -6.02
C GLU A 502 9.94 28.39 -6.52
N GLY A 503 10.33 29.52 -5.92
CA GLY A 503 9.75 30.84 -6.20
C GLY A 503 8.62 31.28 -5.24
N ASP A 504 8.15 30.42 -4.34
CA ASP A 504 7.18 30.83 -3.29
C ASP A 504 7.86 31.72 -2.24
N ALA A 505 7.12 32.70 -1.73
CA ALA A 505 7.59 33.52 -0.60
C ALA A 505 7.85 32.66 0.65
N PRO A 506 8.76 33.06 1.57
CA PRO A 506 9.14 32.27 2.75
C PRO A 506 7.96 31.85 3.63
N ASP A 507 6.90 32.65 3.70
CA ASP A 507 5.73 32.44 4.56
C ASP A 507 4.51 31.87 3.78
N THR A 508 4.72 31.40 2.53
CA THR A 508 3.62 30.81 1.75
C THR A 508 3.23 29.46 2.33
N GLU A 509 2.01 29.35 2.87
CA GLU A 509 1.36 28.08 3.18
C GLU A 509 0.56 27.63 1.94
N ARG A 510 0.75 26.38 1.52
CA ARG A 510 -0.02 25.76 0.44
C ARG A 510 -0.94 24.70 1.01
N ASP A 511 -2.19 24.72 0.59
CA ASP A 511 -3.08 23.60 0.84
C ASP A 511 -2.73 22.45 -0.12
N PHE A 512 -2.61 21.22 0.43
CA PHE A 512 -2.37 20.03 -0.39
C PHE A 512 -3.54 19.73 -1.34
N LEU A 513 -4.74 20.24 -1.04
CA LEU A 513 -5.92 20.11 -1.90
C LEU A 513 -5.76 20.86 -3.23
N ASP A 514 -5.00 21.96 -3.25
CA ASP A 514 -4.69 22.71 -4.48
C ASP A 514 -3.88 21.89 -5.49
N ASP A 515 -3.22 20.84 -5.02
CA ASP A 515 -2.40 19.95 -5.83
C ASP A 515 -3.17 18.73 -6.38
N ILE A 516 -4.48 18.62 -6.11
CA ILE A 516 -5.30 17.53 -6.65
C ILE A 516 -5.31 17.59 -8.17
N ASN A 517 -5.03 16.45 -8.80
CA ASN A 517 -5.09 16.27 -10.24
C ASN A 517 -6.55 16.13 -10.71
N PRO A 518 -7.12 17.11 -11.42
CA PRO A 518 -8.51 17.05 -11.88
C PRO A 518 -8.74 15.92 -12.89
N ALA A 519 -7.68 15.43 -13.54
CA ALA A 519 -7.73 14.31 -14.47
C ALA A 519 -7.36 12.96 -13.83
N SER A 520 -7.34 12.88 -12.48
CA SER A 520 -6.97 11.67 -11.74
C SER A 520 -7.91 10.47 -11.98
N MET A 521 -9.11 10.72 -12.51
CA MET A 521 -10.05 9.69 -12.93
C MET A 521 -10.84 10.15 -14.15
N ARG A 522 -10.93 9.29 -15.16
CA ARG A 522 -11.81 9.47 -16.33
C ARG A 522 -12.57 8.19 -16.58
N VAL A 523 -13.89 8.29 -16.63
CA VAL A 523 -14.78 7.17 -16.96
C VAL A 523 -15.08 7.23 -18.44
N ILE A 524 -14.92 6.08 -19.14
CA ILE A 524 -15.19 5.94 -20.56
C ILE A 524 -16.03 4.68 -20.83
N ARG A 525 -16.63 4.62 -22.01
CA ARG A 525 -17.24 3.40 -22.56
C ARG A 525 -16.30 2.85 -23.62
N ALA A 526 -15.90 1.61 -23.45
CA ALA A 526 -14.94 0.96 -24.33
C ALA A 526 -15.54 -0.30 -24.97
N TRP A 527 -15.06 -0.68 -26.16
CA TRP A 527 -15.44 -1.94 -26.78
C TRP A 527 -14.41 -3.03 -26.46
N LEU A 528 -14.87 -4.13 -25.91
CA LEU A 528 -14.07 -5.23 -25.40
C LEU A 528 -14.30 -6.52 -26.18
N GLU A 529 -13.23 -7.33 -26.32
CA GLU A 529 -13.34 -8.65 -26.92
C GLU A 529 -14.22 -9.60 -26.08
N PRO A 530 -14.89 -10.60 -26.68
CA PRO A 530 -15.82 -11.50 -25.98
C PRO A 530 -15.21 -12.26 -24.79
N ALA A 531 -13.90 -12.53 -24.82
CA ALA A 531 -13.21 -13.24 -23.74
C ALA A 531 -13.15 -12.47 -22.41
N LEU A 532 -13.53 -11.19 -22.40
CA LEU A 532 -13.67 -10.36 -21.19
C LEU A 532 -15.10 -10.40 -20.61
N GLN A 533 -16.05 -11.06 -21.27
CA GLN A 533 -17.42 -11.19 -20.77
C GLN A 533 -17.47 -12.21 -19.63
N GLY A 534 -18.14 -11.89 -18.54
CA GLY A 534 -18.34 -12.81 -17.42
C GLY A 534 -17.08 -13.10 -16.60
N VAL A 535 -16.03 -12.29 -16.73
CA VAL A 535 -14.83 -12.43 -15.90
C VAL A 535 -15.13 -12.16 -14.42
N ALA A 536 -14.42 -12.86 -13.55
CA ALA A 536 -14.58 -12.69 -12.11
C ALA A 536 -14.09 -11.32 -11.64
N PRO A 537 -14.69 -10.74 -10.59
CA PRO A 537 -14.09 -9.60 -9.88
C PRO A 537 -12.62 -9.87 -9.50
N GLU A 538 -11.82 -8.83 -9.50
CA GLU A 538 -10.36 -8.87 -9.27
C GLU A 538 -9.53 -9.60 -10.36
N ALA A 539 -10.14 -10.12 -11.43
CA ALA A 539 -9.40 -10.65 -12.56
C ALA A 539 -8.58 -9.54 -13.23
N ARG A 540 -7.30 -9.80 -13.47
CA ARG A 540 -6.32 -8.83 -13.98
C ARG A 540 -5.90 -9.17 -15.39
N PHE A 541 -5.84 -8.14 -16.24
CA PHE A 541 -5.51 -8.27 -17.66
C PHE A 541 -4.57 -7.16 -18.11
N GLN A 542 -3.74 -7.45 -19.10
CA GLN A 542 -3.14 -6.41 -19.90
C GLN A 542 -4.07 -6.11 -21.08
N PHE A 543 -4.66 -4.92 -21.13
CA PHE A 543 -5.26 -4.43 -22.37
C PHE A 543 -4.12 -4.01 -23.29
N GLU A 544 -3.95 -4.78 -24.37
CA GLU A 544 -2.82 -4.63 -25.28
C GLU A 544 -2.68 -3.18 -25.77
N ARG A 545 -1.46 -2.63 -25.70
CA ARG A 545 -1.09 -1.24 -25.97
C ARG A 545 -1.53 -0.19 -24.95
N HIS A 546 -2.44 -0.48 -24.02
CA HIS A 546 -2.98 0.51 -23.08
C HIS A 546 -2.37 0.45 -21.69
N GLY A 547 -2.33 -0.73 -21.10
CA GLY A 547 -1.88 -0.89 -19.72
C GLY A 547 -2.44 -2.14 -19.07
N TYR A 548 -2.40 -2.14 -17.74
CA TYR A 548 -2.94 -3.22 -16.92
C TYR A 548 -4.24 -2.76 -16.28
N PHE A 549 -5.20 -3.66 -16.27
CA PHE A 549 -6.55 -3.40 -15.80
C PHE A 549 -7.02 -4.54 -14.89
N VAL A 550 -7.91 -4.22 -13.97
CA VAL A 550 -8.56 -5.17 -13.07
C VAL A 550 -10.07 -5.02 -13.19
N ALA A 551 -10.81 -6.13 -13.18
CA ALA A 551 -12.25 -6.09 -12.99
C ALA A 551 -12.54 -5.59 -11.56
N ASP A 552 -13.31 -4.50 -11.42
CA ASP A 552 -13.60 -3.89 -10.12
C ASP A 552 -14.29 -4.89 -9.20
N HIS A 553 -13.82 -5.03 -7.95
CA HIS A 553 -14.34 -6.06 -7.05
C HIS A 553 -15.72 -5.73 -6.46
N LEU A 554 -16.13 -4.45 -6.48
CA LEU A 554 -17.42 -4.00 -5.96
C LEU A 554 -18.45 -3.80 -7.07
N ASP A 555 -18.03 -3.15 -8.17
CA ASP A 555 -18.95 -2.66 -9.20
C ASP A 555 -19.03 -3.57 -10.43
N SER A 556 -18.06 -4.51 -10.60
CA SER A 556 -18.07 -5.42 -11.74
C SER A 556 -19.05 -6.57 -11.53
N LEU A 557 -19.98 -6.71 -12.45
CA LEU A 557 -20.93 -7.83 -12.48
C LEU A 557 -20.67 -8.68 -13.74
N PRO A 558 -20.95 -10.00 -13.73
CA PRO A 558 -20.75 -10.85 -14.91
C PRO A 558 -21.45 -10.34 -16.19
N ALA A 559 -22.63 -9.73 -16.05
CA ALA A 559 -23.39 -9.17 -17.18
C ALA A 559 -23.00 -7.72 -17.52
N ALA A 560 -22.29 -7.02 -16.64
CA ALA A 560 -21.89 -5.63 -16.78
C ALA A 560 -20.53 -5.41 -16.13
N PRO A 561 -19.43 -5.91 -16.71
CA PRO A 561 -18.12 -5.77 -16.12
C PRO A 561 -17.65 -4.31 -16.14
N VAL A 562 -16.95 -3.92 -15.08
CA VAL A 562 -16.31 -2.62 -14.90
C VAL A 562 -14.82 -2.85 -14.71
N PHE A 563 -13.99 -2.12 -15.46
CA PHE A 563 -12.54 -2.28 -15.39
C PHE A 563 -11.84 -1.01 -14.90
N ASN A 564 -10.96 -1.16 -13.93
CA ASN A 564 -10.11 -0.10 -13.40
C ASN A 564 -8.70 -0.21 -14.01
N ARG A 565 -8.16 0.90 -14.51
CA ARG A 565 -6.76 0.94 -14.92
C ARG A 565 -5.86 0.92 -13.69
N THR A 566 -5.02 -0.11 -13.59
CA THR A 566 -4.02 -0.27 -12.53
C THR A 566 -2.82 0.63 -12.79
N VAL A 567 -2.10 0.40 -13.88
CA VAL A 567 -0.95 1.19 -14.34
C VAL A 567 -0.88 1.19 -15.88
N THR A 568 -0.25 2.21 -16.43
CA THR A 568 0.08 2.29 -17.87
C THR A 568 1.22 1.33 -18.23
N LEU A 569 1.41 0.99 -19.52
CA LEU A 569 2.51 0.13 -19.96
C LEU A 569 3.90 0.75 -19.74
N LYS A 570 3.98 2.07 -19.68
CA LYS A 570 5.22 2.84 -19.48
C LYS A 570 4.89 4.00 -18.56
N ASP A 571 5.89 4.47 -17.83
CA ASP A 571 5.74 5.71 -17.09
C ASP A 571 5.39 6.86 -18.05
N SER A 572 4.21 7.42 -17.87
CA SER A 572 3.72 8.57 -18.65
C SER A 572 4.13 9.92 -18.03
N TRP A 573 4.49 9.94 -16.75
CA TRP A 573 4.83 11.16 -16.00
C TRP A 573 6.25 11.64 -16.26
N ALA A 574 7.19 10.73 -16.53
CA ALA A 574 8.58 11.07 -16.88
C ALA A 574 8.71 11.95 -18.14
N LYS A 575 7.67 12.00 -18.98
CA LYS A 575 7.66 12.80 -20.24
C LYS A 575 6.89 14.11 -20.13
N GLY A 576 6.09 14.30 -19.07
CA GLY A 576 5.26 15.49 -18.87
C GLY A 576 5.95 16.67 -18.19
N GLY A 577 7.17 16.50 -17.72
CA GLY A 577 7.97 17.49 -17.00
C GLY A 577 8.94 18.28 -17.87
N LYS A 578 8.59 18.61 -19.14
CA LYS A 578 9.35 19.56 -19.98
C LYS A 578 8.49 20.73 -20.34
#